data_3e57a586c1024a975d9f4823cadb3e26
#
_entry.id   3e57a586c1024a975d9f4823cadb3e26
#
_cell.length_a   1.000
_cell.length_b   1.000
_cell.length_c   1.000
_cell.angle_alpha   90.00
_cell.angle_beta   90.00
_cell.angle_gamma   90.00
#
_symmetry.space_group_name_H-M   'P 1'
#
loop_
_entity.id
_entity.type
_entity.pdbx_description
1 polymer ?
#
loop_
_entity_poly.entity_id
_entity_poly.type
_entity_poly.pdbx_seq_one_letter_code
_entity_poly.pdbx_strand_id
1 'polypeptide(L)'
;MIEQQKILLDLFKLMEKKDGFIPKEYKPRQDELYRYCWKVKNVHETDFEIVQINECLYFTADTKSFAKNDELKILQLLNYLNGWSYYGIFTYSSLHKTIMYEQTHFCRQFCYSKEEIYDFIFGMTKRMGLYYQSADLIFNNNIPIVEAVNNAKLNLKKRTDN
;
A
#
# COMPACT_ATOMS: atom_id res chain seq x y z
N MET A 1 9.69 8.77 -20.52
CA MET A 1 8.31 8.24 -20.40
C MET A 1 8.22 6.78 -20.82
N ILE A 2 8.58 6.43 -22.04
CA ILE A 2 8.59 5.03 -22.55
C ILE A 2 9.51 4.12 -21.72
N GLU A 3 10.66 4.64 -21.28
CA GLU A 3 11.63 3.91 -20.46
C GLU A 3 11.05 3.53 -19.09
N GLN A 4 10.37 4.47 -18.41
CA GLN A 4 9.74 4.18 -17.10
C GLN A 4 8.65 3.11 -17.21
N GLN A 5 7.85 3.14 -18.26
CA GLN A 5 6.83 2.12 -18.52
C GLN A 5 7.46 0.74 -18.74
N LYS A 6 8.58 0.68 -19.47
CA LYS A 6 9.31 -0.58 -19.69
C LYS A 6 9.87 -1.12 -18.38
N ILE A 7 10.46 -0.27 -17.54
CA ILE A 7 10.96 -0.65 -16.22
C ILE A 7 9.83 -1.23 -15.37
N LEU A 8 8.65 -0.58 -15.33
CA LEU A 8 7.48 -1.06 -14.61
C LEU A 8 7.02 -2.43 -15.10
N LEU A 9 6.85 -2.60 -16.42
CA LEU A 9 6.42 -3.86 -17.01
C LEU A 9 7.38 -5.01 -16.69
N ASP A 10 8.69 -4.78 -16.83
CA ASP A 10 9.71 -5.79 -16.54
C ASP A 10 9.76 -6.16 -15.05
N LEU A 11 9.58 -5.16 -14.18
CA LEU A 11 9.49 -5.38 -12.73
C LEU A 11 8.28 -6.25 -12.37
N PHE A 12 7.10 -5.92 -12.89
CA PHE A 12 5.88 -6.67 -12.57
C PHE A 12 5.93 -8.11 -13.06
N LYS A 13 6.46 -8.38 -14.26
CA LYS A 13 6.69 -9.75 -14.74
C LYS A 13 7.61 -10.54 -13.79
N LEU A 14 8.59 -9.88 -13.17
CA LEU A 14 9.46 -10.51 -12.20
C LEU A 14 8.73 -10.81 -10.88
N MET A 15 7.96 -9.86 -10.37
CA MET A 15 7.21 -9.97 -9.12
C MET A 15 6.11 -11.04 -9.18
N GLU A 16 5.40 -11.13 -10.30
CA GLU A 16 4.41 -12.18 -10.56
C GLU A 16 4.98 -13.59 -10.35
N LYS A 17 6.23 -13.80 -10.75
CA LYS A 17 6.91 -15.10 -10.64
C LYS A 17 7.43 -15.41 -9.24
N LYS A 18 7.85 -14.42 -8.47
CA LYS A 18 8.61 -14.62 -7.22
C LYS A 18 7.79 -14.35 -5.95
N ASP A 19 6.98 -13.32 -5.93
CA ASP A 19 6.49 -12.73 -4.69
C ASP A 19 5.00 -12.99 -4.42
N GLY A 20 4.37 -13.87 -5.21
CA GLY A 20 2.94 -14.18 -5.03
C GLY A 20 2.01 -13.02 -5.37
N PHE A 21 2.47 -12.10 -6.19
CA PHE A 21 1.65 -11.05 -6.77
C PHE A 21 0.67 -11.67 -7.77
N ILE A 22 -0.58 -11.24 -7.68
CA ILE A 22 -1.66 -11.68 -8.57
C ILE A 22 -2.06 -10.46 -9.39
N PRO A 23 -1.66 -10.38 -10.67
CA PRO A 23 -2.01 -9.24 -11.51
C PRO A 23 -3.51 -9.18 -11.73
N LYS A 24 -4.02 -7.97 -11.81
CA LYS A 24 -5.34 -7.66 -12.34
C LYS A 24 -5.16 -6.87 -13.62
N GLU A 25 -5.76 -7.29 -14.71
CA GLU A 25 -5.80 -6.49 -15.95
C GLU A 25 -6.69 -5.26 -15.76
N TYR A 26 -6.10 -4.07 -15.92
CA TYR A 26 -6.84 -2.82 -15.98
C TYR A 26 -6.42 -2.02 -17.21
N LYS A 27 -7.40 -1.48 -17.93
CA LYS A 27 -7.14 -0.53 -19.01
C LYS A 27 -6.91 0.85 -18.41
N PRO A 28 -5.87 1.60 -18.85
CA PRO A 28 -5.66 2.99 -18.43
C PRO A 28 -6.91 3.83 -18.71
N ARG A 29 -7.22 4.76 -17.81
CA ARG A 29 -8.24 5.79 -18.04
C ARG A 29 -7.70 6.89 -18.93
N GLN A 30 -8.58 7.83 -19.34
CA GLN A 30 -8.28 8.82 -20.36
C GLN A 30 -7.01 9.65 -20.11
N ASP A 31 -6.68 9.97 -18.85
CA ASP A 31 -5.53 10.79 -18.46
C ASP A 31 -4.34 9.98 -17.94
N GLU A 32 -4.42 8.65 -17.98
CA GLU A 32 -3.41 7.76 -17.44
C GLU A 32 -2.50 7.26 -18.55
N LEU A 33 -1.19 7.42 -18.38
CA LEU A 33 -0.20 6.86 -19.28
C LEU A 33 0.03 5.37 -19.05
N TYR A 34 -0.16 4.93 -17.80
CA TYR A 34 0.04 3.57 -17.35
C TYR A 34 -0.77 3.30 -16.10
N ARG A 35 -1.38 2.12 -16.01
CA ARG A 35 -2.07 1.62 -14.81
C ARG A 35 -1.77 0.14 -14.64
N TYR A 36 -1.33 -0.23 -13.45
CA TYR A 36 -1.12 -1.62 -13.07
C TYR A 36 -1.75 -1.88 -11.70
N CYS A 37 -2.53 -2.95 -11.60
CA CYS A 37 -3.19 -3.35 -10.36
C CYS A 37 -2.81 -4.78 -10.01
N TRP A 38 -2.65 -5.04 -8.71
CA TRP A 38 -2.33 -6.37 -8.21
C TRP A 38 -2.91 -6.62 -6.83
N LYS A 39 -2.87 -7.91 -6.42
CA LYS A 39 -3.12 -8.35 -5.06
C LYS A 39 -1.90 -9.08 -4.53
N VAL A 40 -1.73 -9.08 -3.22
CA VAL A 40 -0.68 -9.86 -2.53
C VAL A 40 -1.36 -10.94 -1.70
N LYS A 41 -0.92 -12.20 -1.83
CA LYS A 41 -1.56 -13.37 -1.20
C LYS A 41 -1.77 -13.24 0.32
N ASN A 42 -0.89 -12.54 1.01
CA ASN A 42 -0.87 -12.48 2.47
C ASN A 42 -1.41 -11.16 3.04
N VAL A 43 -1.93 -10.28 2.20
CA VAL A 43 -2.55 -9.02 2.62
C VAL A 43 -4.01 -9.06 2.20
N HIS A 44 -4.84 -9.56 3.11
CA HIS A 44 -6.25 -9.82 2.86
C HIS A 44 -7.00 -8.58 2.36
N GLU A 45 -7.82 -8.79 1.33
CA GLU A 45 -8.75 -7.79 0.77
C GLU A 45 -8.12 -6.44 0.41
N THR A 46 -6.82 -6.41 0.14
CA THR A 46 -6.14 -5.19 -0.29
C THR A 46 -5.90 -5.21 -1.79
N ASP A 47 -6.38 -4.19 -2.45
CA ASP A 47 -6.08 -3.91 -3.85
C ASP A 47 -4.95 -2.89 -3.92
N PHE A 48 -3.90 -3.22 -4.65
CA PHE A 48 -2.74 -2.36 -4.88
C PHE A 48 -2.75 -1.84 -6.30
N GLU A 49 -2.33 -0.60 -6.48
CA GLU A 49 -2.31 0.04 -7.77
C GLU A 49 -1.12 0.98 -7.93
N ILE A 50 -0.54 1.01 -9.12
CA ILE A 50 0.35 2.08 -9.58
C ILE A 50 -0.25 2.71 -10.81
N VAL A 51 -0.34 4.03 -10.80
CA VAL A 51 -0.81 4.82 -11.93
C VAL A 51 0.23 5.85 -12.29
N GLN A 52 0.54 5.96 -13.57
CA GLN A 52 1.34 7.08 -14.09
C GLN A 52 0.41 8.09 -14.76
N ILE A 53 0.39 9.29 -14.21
CA ILE A 53 -0.31 10.45 -14.78
C ILE A 53 0.73 11.55 -14.97
N ASN A 54 0.94 11.97 -16.21
CA ASN A 54 1.98 12.95 -16.55
C ASN A 54 3.36 12.52 -16.00
N GLU A 55 3.95 13.36 -15.14
CA GLU A 55 5.26 13.17 -14.52
C GLU A 55 5.19 12.60 -13.12
N CYS A 56 4.05 12.01 -12.72
CA CYS A 56 3.86 11.45 -11.38
C CYS A 56 3.55 9.97 -11.42
N LEU A 57 4.16 9.21 -10.52
CA LEU A 57 3.77 7.86 -10.15
C LEU A 57 2.95 7.93 -8.86
N TYR A 58 1.71 7.46 -8.95
CA TYR A 58 0.81 7.33 -7.83
C TYR A 58 0.76 5.86 -7.43
N PHE A 59 1.13 5.58 -6.19
CA PHE A 59 1.01 4.27 -5.58
C PHE A 59 -0.14 4.32 -4.60
N THR A 60 -1.12 3.45 -4.78
CA THR A 60 -2.26 3.36 -3.87
C THR A 60 -2.46 1.91 -3.43
N ALA A 61 -2.90 1.74 -2.20
CA ALA A 61 -3.37 0.47 -1.67
C ALA A 61 -4.66 0.71 -0.91
N ASP A 62 -5.74 0.05 -1.28
CA ASP A 62 -7.01 0.19 -0.62
C ASP A 62 -7.53 -1.13 -0.03
N THR A 63 -8.26 -1.02 1.08
CA THR A 63 -8.87 -2.16 1.74
C THR A 63 -10.20 -1.78 2.38
N LYS A 64 -11.12 -2.74 2.44
CA LYS A 64 -12.36 -2.66 3.22
C LYS A 64 -12.25 -3.34 4.58
N SER A 65 -11.13 -4.01 4.84
CA SER A 65 -10.90 -4.71 6.11
C SER A 65 -10.96 -3.74 7.28
N PHE A 66 -11.78 -4.07 8.27
CA PHE A 66 -12.07 -3.25 9.45
C PHE A 66 -12.71 -1.87 9.20
N ALA A 67 -12.93 -1.46 7.96
CA ALA A 67 -13.42 -0.13 7.61
C ALA A 67 -14.89 0.14 8.02
N LYS A 68 -15.62 -0.88 8.43
CA LYS A 68 -17.00 -0.80 8.96
C LYS A 68 -17.08 -0.77 10.49
N ASN A 69 -15.95 -0.87 11.16
CA ASN A 69 -15.87 -0.81 12.62
C ASN A 69 -16.03 0.63 13.14
N ASP A 70 -15.77 0.84 14.42
CA ASP A 70 -15.83 2.15 15.06
C ASP A 70 -14.97 3.18 14.31
N GLU A 71 -15.62 4.15 13.70
CA GLU A 71 -14.99 5.17 12.85
C GLU A 71 -13.99 6.02 13.64
N LEU A 72 -14.31 6.37 14.88
CA LEU A 72 -13.40 7.16 15.71
C LEU A 72 -12.11 6.40 16.00
N LYS A 73 -12.21 5.11 16.34
CA LYS A 73 -11.03 4.27 16.55
C LYS A 73 -10.22 4.08 15.26
N ILE A 74 -10.89 3.95 14.10
CA ILE A 74 -10.21 3.91 12.80
C ILE A 74 -9.41 5.19 12.59
N LEU A 75 -10.03 6.36 12.72
CA LEU A 75 -9.37 7.65 12.53
C LEU A 75 -8.19 7.85 13.50
N GLN A 76 -8.34 7.45 14.76
CA GLN A 76 -7.26 7.48 15.74
C GLN A 76 -6.08 6.57 15.33
N LEU A 77 -6.37 5.34 14.87
CA LEU A 77 -5.35 4.42 14.38
C LEU A 77 -4.60 5.01 13.17
N LEU A 78 -5.33 5.50 12.17
CA LEU A 78 -4.70 6.07 10.97
C LEU A 78 -3.88 7.31 11.29
N ASN A 79 -4.35 8.18 12.16
CA ASN A 79 -3.58 9.34 12.62
C ASN A 79 -2.28 8.92 13.31
N TYR A 80 -2.33 7.89 14.15
CA TYR A 80 -1.13 7.35 14.81
C TYR A 80 -0.14 6.74 13.80
N LEU A 81 -0.63 5.99 12.81
CA LEU A 81 0.18 5.41 11.74
C LEU A 81 0.81 6.49 10.85
N ASN A 82 0.08 7.56 10.54
CA ASN A 82 0.55 8.68 9.73
C ASN A 82 1.67 9.46 10.43
N GLY A 83 1.65 9.58 11.75
CA GLY A 83 2.72 10.21 12.53
C GLY A 83 4.10 9.54 12.37
N TRP A 84 4.15 8.31 11.84
CA TRP A 84 5.37 7.55 11.58
C TRP A 84 5.69 7.38 10.08
N SER A 85 4.94 8.03 9.21
CA SER A 85 5.08 7.87 7.76
C SER A 85 5.85 9.03 7.15
N TYR A 86 6.95 8.73 6.42
CA TYR A 86 7.73 9.73 5.68
C TYR A 86 7.30 9.86 4.21
N TYR A 87 6.68 8.84 3.61
CA TYR A 87 6.49 8.76 2.17
C TYR A 87 5.04 8.62 1.72
N GLY A 88 4.11 8.45 2.63
CA GLY A 88 2.72 8.27 2.24
C GLY A 88 1.79 8.45 3.44
N ILE A 89 0.51 8.52 3.16
CA ILE A 89 -0.52 8.74 4.17
C ILE A 89 -1.65 7.72 4.08
N PHE A 90 -2.20 7.37 5.23
CA PHE A 90 -3.47 6.67 5.33
C PHE A 90 -4.63 7.66 5.34
N THR A 91 -5.65 7.36 4.56
CA THR A 91 -6.92 8.08 4.53
C THR A 91 -8.09 7.12 4.76
N TYR A 92 -9.21 7.65 5.18
CA TYR A 92 -10.45 6.91 5.38
C TYR A 92 -11.61 7.58 4.66
N SER A 93 -12.33 6.81 3.86
CA SER A 93 -13.57 7.23 3.25
C SER A 93 -14.75 6.70 4.05
N SER A 94 -15.44 7.58 4.77
CA SER A 94 -16.66 7.23 5.52
C SER A 94 -17.80 6.83 4.58
N LEU A 95 -17.87 7.42 3.38
CA LEU A 95 -18.87 7.11 2.37
C LEU A 95 -18.72 5.71 1.79
N HIS A 96 -17.49 5.34 1.40
CA HIS A 96 -17.19 4.06 0.75
C HIS A 96 -16.79 2.98 1.73
N LYS A 97 -16.59 3.31 3.02
CA LYS A 97 -16.05 2.41 4.05
C LYS A 97 -14.78 1.73 3.55
N THR A 98 -13.81 2.55 3.14
CA THR A 98 -12.53 2.12 2.58
C THR A 98 -11.40 2.85 3.28
N ILE A 99 -10.33 2.13 3.59
CA ILE A 99 -9.07 2.68 4.07
C ILE A 99 -8.09 2.62 2.92
N MET A 100 -7.40 3.71 2.66
CA MET A 100 -6.45 3.84 1.57
C MET A 100 -5.10 4.32 2.09
N TYR A 101 -4.02 3.78 1.55
CA TYR A 101 -2.66 4.29 1.72
C TYR A 101 -2.17 4.81 0.38
N GLU A 102 -1.65 6.02 0.36
CA GLU A 102 -1.25 6.70 -0.86
C GLU A 102 0.18 7.23 -0.76
N GLN A 103 0.94 7.07 -1.84
CA GLN A 103 2.25 7.69 -2.06
C GLN A 103 2.27 8.34 -3.45
N THR A 104 2.92 9.49 -3.55
CA THR A 104 3.13 10.18 -4.84
C THR A 104 4.61 10.46 -5.04
N HIS A 105 5.14 10.07 -6.20
CA HIS A 105 6.52 10.28 -6.59
C HIS A 105 6.62 11.03 -7.92
N PHE A 106 7.43 12.09 -7.94
CA PHE A 106 7.62 12.91 -9.14
C PHE A 106 8.75 12.37 -10.01
N CYS A 107 8.46 12.09 -11.27
CA CYS A 107 9.41 11.57 -12.26
C CYS A 107 9.96 12.66 -13.20
N ARG A 108 9.97 13.92 -12.78
CA ARG A 108 10.15 15.09 -13.67
C ARG A 108 11.48 15.12 -14.40
N GLN A 109 12.54 14.55 -13.83
CA GLN A 109 13.90 14.61 -14.43
C GLN A 109 14.61 13.26 -14.46
N PHE A 110 14.09 12.25 -13.76
CA PHE A 110 14.73 10.95 -13.64
C PHE A 110 13.67 9.84 -13.71
N CYS A 111 13.98 8.78 -14.45
CA CYS A 111 13.26 7.52 -14.31
C CYS A 111 13.72 6.84 -13.03
N TYR A 112 12.77 6.35 -12.22
CA TYR A 112 13.10 5.49 -11.10
C TYR A 112 13.63 4.14 -11.58
N SER A 113 14.65 3.64 -10.94
CA SER A 113 15.18 2.29 -11.18
C SER A 113 14.18 1.21 -10.74
N LYS A 114 14.43 -0.02 -11.15
CA LYS A 114 13.62 -1.17 -10.68
C LYS A 114 13.69 -1.32 -9.18
N GLU A 115 14.85 -1.13 -8.59
CA GLU A 115 15.12 -1.24 -7.17
C GLU A 115 14.34 -0.20 -6.38
N GLU A 116 14.34 1.06 -6.82
CA GLU A 116 13.58 2.13 -6.16
C GLU A 116 12.07 1.88 -6.20
N ILE A 117 11.55 1.45 -7.36
CA ILE A 117 10.11 1.12 -7.49
C ILE A 117 9.76 -0.08 -6.62
N TYR A 118 10.63 -1.09 -6.58
CA TYR A 118 10.44 -2.25 -5.72
C TYR A 118 10.37 -1.85 -4.25
N ASP A 119 11.26 -0.96 -3.80
CA ASP A 119 11.27 -0.44 -2.44
C ASP A 119 10.00 0.34 -2.10
N PHE A 120 9.46 1.12 -3.05
CA PHE A 120 8.17 1.80 -2.86
C PHE A 120 7.02 0.81 -2.69
N ILE A 121 6.94 -0.21 -3.56
CA ILE A 121 5.92 -1.27 -3.48
C ILE A 121 6.04 -2.05 -2.18
N PHE A 122 7.26 -2.45 -1.81
CA PHE A 122 7.53 -3.18 -0.58
C PHE A 122 7.19 -2.35 0.66
N GLY A 123 7.56 -1.07 0.66
CA GLY A 123 7.20 -0.12 1.71
C GLY A 123 5.69 0.01 1.88
N MET A 124 4.95 0.17 0.78
CA MET A 124 3.49 0.23 0.79
C MET A 124 2.87 -1.08 1.33
N THR A 125 3.36 -2.23 0.88
CA THR A 125 2.90 -3.54 1.36
C THR A 125 3.13 -3.70 2.86
N LYS A 126 4.30 -3.29 3.36
CA LYS A 126 4.59 -3.28 4.81
C LYS A 126 3.64 -2.36 5.59
N ARG A 127 3.32 -1.18 5.06
CA ARG A 127 2.39 -0.23 5.69
C ARG A 127 0.99 -0.81 5.79
N MET A 128 0.49 -1.43 4.72
CA MET A 128 -0.80 -2.11 4.75
C MET A 128 -0.81 -3.29 5.73
N GLY A 129 0.27 -4.07 5.77
CA GLY A 129 0.45 -5.14 6.76
C GLY A 129 0.44 -4.63 8.21
N LEU A 130 1.07 -3.48 8.46
CA LEU A 130 1.06 -2.84 9.78
C LEU A 130 -0.34 -2.37 10.17
N TYR A 131 -1.05 -1.71 9.25
CA TYR A 131 -2.45 -1.34 9.46
C TYR A 131 -3.29 -2.56 9.82
N TYR A 132 -3.25 -3.60 9.00
CA TYR A 132 -4.07 -4.79 9.15
C TYR A 132 -3.84 -5.49 10.51
N GLN A 133 -2.58 -5.75 10.88
CA GLN A 133 -2.25 -6.38 12.15
C GLN A 133 -2.63 -5.52 13.35
N SER A 134 -2.46 -4.20 13.26
CA SER A 134 -2.86 -3.28 14.32
C SER A 134 -4.37 -3.24 14.47
N ALA A 135 -5.11 -3.17 13.36
CA ALA A 135 -6.57 -3.16 13.36
C ALA A 135 -7.13 -4.49 13.92
N ASP A 136 -6.55 -5.62 13.57
CA ASP A 136 -6.93 -6.93 14.11
C ASP A 136 -6.79 -6.97 15.65
N LEU A 137 -5.66 -6.50 16.18
CA LEU A 137 -5.43 -6.42 17.62
C LEU A 137 -6.40 -5.46 18.33
N ILE A 138 -6.75 -4.34 17.70
CA ILE A 138 -7.68 -3.35 18.27
C ILE A 138 -9.12 -3.86 18.25
N PHE A 139 -9.60 -4.34 17.11
CA PHE A 139 -11.03 -4.62 16.92
C PHE A 139 -11.43 -6.01 17.36
N ASN A 140 -10.55 -6.99 17.25
CA ASN A 140 -10.84 -8.39 17.65
C ASN A 140 -10.34 -8.73 19.05
N ASN A 141 -9.27 -8.06 19.53
CA ASN A 141 -8.63 -8.35 20.82
C ASN A 141 -8.73 -7.22 21.84
N ASN A 142 -9.36 -6.10 21.50
CA ASN A 142 -9.51 -4.91 22.36
C ASN A 142 -8.18 -4.34 22.90
N ILE A 143 -7.10 -4.48 22.17
CA ILE A 143 -5.79 -3.92 22.55
C ILE A 143 -5.78 -2.39 22.31
N PRO A 144 -5.23 -1.58 23.21
CA PRO A 144 -5.07 -0.15 22.99
C PRO A 144 -4.22 0.17 21.74
N ILE A 145 -4.54 1.26 21.03
CA ILE A 145 -3.93 1.59 19.73
C ILE A 145 -2.41 1.60 19.77
N VAL A 146 -1.81 2.28 20.76
CA VAL A 146 -0.34 2.39 20.89
C VAL A 146 0.31 1.02 21.05
N GLU A 147 -0.26 0.19 21.92
CA GLU A 147 0.22 -1.16 22.19
C GLU A 147 0.04 -2.06 20.96
N ALA A 148 -1.13 -2.01 20.31
CA ALA A 148 -1.43 -2.78 19.11
C ALA A 148 -0.43 -2.47 17.98
N VAL A 149 -0.14 -1.19 17.72
CA VAL A 149 0.83 -0.79 16.68
C VAL A 149 2.25 -1.24 17.03
N ASN A 150 2.66 -1.14 18.29
CA ASN A 150 3.98 -1.59 18.72
C ASN A 150 4.13 -3.12 18.59
N ASN A 151 3.11 -3.88 18.98
CA ASN A 151 3.09 -5.34 18.82
C ASN A 151 3.14 -5.74 17.33
N ALA A 152 2.37 -5.06 16.48
CA ALA A 152 2.39 -5.29 15.03
C ALA A 152 3.77 -5.01 14.41
N LYS A 153 4.44 -3.91 14.82
CA LYS A 153 5.82 -3.60 14.38
C LYS A 153 6.82 -4.70 14.76
N LEU A 154 6.74 -5.23 15.98
CA LEU A 154 7.62 -6.31 16.43
C LEU A 154 7.40 -7.58 15.63
N ASN A 155 6.14 -7.92 15.32
CA ASN A 155 5.80 -9.10 14.53
C ASN A 155 6.29 -9.00 13.08
N LEU A 156 6.21 -7.80 12.48
CA LEU A 156 6.71 -7.57 11.12
C LEU A 156 8.24 -7.68 11.05
N LYS A 157 8.98 -7.20 12.06
CA LYS A 157 10.45 -7.36 12.12
C LYS A 157 10.86 -8.84 12.17
N LYS A 158 10.23 -9.65 13.02
CA LYS A 158 10.55 -11.08 13.14
C LYS A 158 10.34 -11.87 11.84
N ARG A 159 9.45 -11.41 10.94
CA ARG A 159 9.19 -12.06 9.64
C ARG A 159 10.19 -11.68 8.56
N THR A 160 10.91 -10.58 8.72
CA THR A 160 11.95 -10.14 7.77
C THR A 160 13.32 -10.70 8.10
N ASP A 161 13.52 -11.22 9.32
CA ASP A 161 14.80 -11.75 9.79
C ASP A 161 14.90 -13.30 9.65
N ASN A 162 13.84 -13.93 9.12
CA ASN A 162 13.76 -15.35 8.75
C ASN A 162 13.63 -15.54 7.24
#